data_d1f763872cf0ef89df09d799eba935a1
#
_entry.id   d1f763872cf0ef89df09d799eba935a1
#
_cell.length_a   1.000
_cell.length_b   1.000
_cell.length_c   1.000
_cell.angle_alpha   90.00
_cell.angle_beta   90.00
_cell.angle_gamma   90.00
#
_symmetry.space_group_name_H-M   'P 1'
#
loop_
_entity.id
_entity.type
_entity.pdbx_description
1 polymer ?
#
loop_
_entity_poly.entity_id
_entity_poly.type
_entity_poly.pdbx_seq_one_letter_code
_entity_poly.pdbx_strand_id
1 'polypeptide(L)'
;MIKATDLTLGYDHQKIAEELNFTINKGDYLCIVGENGSGKSTLVKTMLGLQQPLSGTIEFDEGLKKNEIGYLPQQTPVQRDFPASVREVVLSGCQARCGLRPFYSKEEKKLAQNNMLRMSVLHLAKTCYRELSGGQQQRVLLARALCATRKVLLLDEPVSGLDPKATADMYEAIDSLNKEDITIIMISHDITAAVKYATHILHVGHRVFFGTKDEYLNDDMGKLFVKGGEAHD
;
A
#
# COMPACT_ATOMS: atom_id res chain seq x y z
N MET A 1 -2.74 -10.17 13.06
CA MET A 1 -3.05 -8.73 13.02
C MET A 1 -4.18 -8.42 12.04
N ILE A 2 -4.17 -8.96 10.83
CA ILE A 2 -5.30 -8.93 9.90
C ILE A 2 -5.54 -10.34 9.40
N LYS A 3 -6.77 -10.85 9.52
CA LYS A 3 -7.15 -12.19 9.08
C LYS A 3 -8.36 -12.12 8.16
N ALA A 4 -8.26 -12.71 6.99
CA ALA A 4 -9.37 -12.94 6.07
C ALA A 4 -9.78 -14.41 6.12
N THR A 5 -11.09 -14.68 6.20
CA THR A 5 -11.64 -16.03 6.25
C THR A 5 -12.77 -16.14 5.24
N ASP A 6 -12.62 -17.09 4.30
CA ASP A 6 -13.57 -17.42 3.23
C ASP A 6 -14.10 -16.19 2.47
N LEU A 7 -13.21 -15.22 2.25
CA LEU A 7 -13.57 -13.93 1.73
C LEU A 7 -13.88 -14.01 0.23
N THR A 8 -15.08 -13.57 -0.15
CA THR A 8 -15.50 -13.42 -1.54
C THR A 8 -15.70 -11.96 -1.88
N LEU A 9 -15.02 -11.49 -2.92
CA LEU A 9 -15.05 -10.13 -3.40
C LEU A 9 -15.86 -10.00 -4.67
N GLY A 10 -16.55 -8.88 -4.86
CA GLY A 10 -17.32 -8.61 -6.07
C GLY A 10 -18.12 -7.33 -6.01
N TYR A 11 -18.92 -7.10 -7.08
CA TYR A 11 -19.86 -5.99 -7.23
C TYR A 11 -21.19 -6.51 -7.74
N ASP A 12 -22.30 -5.97 -7.25
CA ASP A 12 -23.65 -6.26 -7.75
C ASP A 12 -23.92 -7.75 -7.99
N HIS A 13 -23.53 -8.61 -7.03
CA HIS A 13 -23.62 -10.08 -7.10
C HIS A 13 -22.65 -10.77 -8.09
N GLN A 14 -21.81 -10.02 -8.79
CA GLN A 14 -20.78 -10.58 -9.66
C GLN A 14 -19.51 -10.83 -8.84
N LYS A 15 -19.16 -12.10 -8.68
CA LYS A 15 -17.94 -12.51 -7.96
C LYS A 15 -16.71 -12.22 -8.83
N ILE A 16 -15.67 -11.68 -8.21
CA ILE A 16 -14.38 -11.35 -8.85
C ILE A 16 -13.26 -12.23 -8.31
N ALA A 17 -13.25 -12.46 -7.00
CA ALA A 17 -12.32 -13.35 -6.34
C ALA A 17 -13.05 -14.06 -5.19
N GLU A 18 -12.80 -15.36 -5.04
CA GLU A 18 -13.49 -16.21 -4.08
C GLU A 18 -12.49 -16.94 -3.19
N GLU A 19 -12.95 -17.39 -2.02
CA GLU A 19 -12.20 -18.25 -1.09
C GLU A 19 -10.84 -17.70 -0.67
N LEU A 20 -10.74 -16.35 -0.56
CA LEU A 20 -9.52 -15.72 -0.09
C LEU A 20 -9.35 -15.99 1.42
N ASN A 21 -8.33 -16.75 1.75
CA ASN A 21 -7.93 -17.05 3.11
C ASN A 21 -6.48 -16.64 3.32
N PHE A 22 -6.23 -15.68 4.22
CA PHE A 22 -4.87 -15.22 4.52
C PHE A 22 -4.78 -14.61 5.92
N THR A 23 -3.57 -14.60 6.46
CA THR A 23 -3.26 -13.96 7.74
C THR A 23 -2.01 -13.10 7.60
N ILE A 24 -2.11 -11.84 8.00
CA ILE A 24 -1.00 -10.88 7.99
C ILE A 24 -0.62 -10.61 9.45
N ASN A 25 0.62 -10.91 9.81
CA ASN A 25 1.15 -10.66 11.14
C ASN A 25 1.83 -9.30 11.21
N LYS A 26 2.14 -8.86 12.43
CA LYS A 26 2.93 -7.65 12.64
C LYS A 26 4.33 -7.83 12.05
N GLY A 27 4.78 -6.83 11.29
CA GLY A 27 6.08 -6.85 10.63
C GLY A 27 6.14 -7.61 9.30
N ASP A 28 5.05 -8.28 8.88
CA ASP A 28 5.01 -8.91 7.58
C ASP A 28 5.13 -7.88 6.45
N TYR A 29 5.77 -8.30 5.35
CA TYR A 29 5.73 -7.62 4.08
C TYR A 29 4.94 -8.48 3.10
N LEU A 30 3.63 -8.24 3.01
CA LEU A 30 2.75 -8.93 2.06
C LEU A 30 2.77 -8.23 0.71
N CYS A 31 3.09 -8.96 -0.35
CA CYS A 31 2.89 -8.51 -1.71
C CYS A 31 1.66 -9.19 -2.34
N ILE A 32 0.72 -8.38 -2.82
CA ILE A 32 -0.49 -8.83 -3.53
C ILE A 32 -0.21 -8.71 -5.02
N VAL A 33 -0.21 -9.85 -5.71
CA VAL A 33 0.06 -9.97 -7.15
C VAL A 33 -1.12 -10.61 -7.87
N GLY A 34 -1.12 -10.56 -9.19
CA GLY A 34 -2.15 -11.16 -10.04
C GLY A 34 -2.49 -10.28 -11.24
N GLU A 35 -3.25 -10.82 -12.19
CA GLU A 35 -3.63 -10.15 -13.42
C GLU A 35 -4.50 -8.90 -13.20
N ASN A 36 -4.59 -8.06 -14.24
CA ASN A 36 -5.52 -6.93 -14.22
C ASN A 36 -6.96 -7.43 -14.14
N GLY A 37 -7.78 -6.79 -13.29
CA GLY A 37 -9.16 -7.22 -13.07
C GLY A 37 -9.35 -8.38 -12.09
N SER A 38 -8.29 -8.99 -11.54
CA SER A 38 -8.38 -10.13 -10.62
C SER A 38 -8.96 -9.80 -9.23
N GLY A 39 -9.22 -8.53 -8.91
CA GLY A 39 -9.84 -8.14 -7.64
C GLY A 39 -8.89 -7.52 -6.62
N LYS A 40 -7.61 -7.27 -6.95
CA LYS A 40 -6.63 -6.66 -6.03
C LYS A 40 -7.11 -5.33 -5.45
N SER A 41 -7.57 -4.40 -6.28
CA SER A 41 -8.09 -3.10 -5.81
C SER A 41 -9.41 -3.24 -5.04
N THR A 42 -10.22 -4.25 -5.34
CA THR A 42 -11.43 -4.59 -4.58
C THR A 42 -11.06 -5.09 -3.19
N LEU A 43 -10.04 -5.95 -3.08
CA LEU A 43 -9.50 -6.41 -1.81
C LEU A 43 -9.02 -5.23 -0.95
N VAL A 44 -8.24 -4.31 -1.53
CA VAL A 44 -7.79 -3.08 -0.86
C VAL A 44 -8.97 -2.27 -0.32
N LYS A 45 -9.98 -2.00 -1.15
CA LYS A 45 -11.18 -1.27 -0.72
C LYS A 45 -11.90 -1.97 0.42
N THR A 46 -11.97 -3.30 0.37
CA THR A 46 -12.58 -4.12 1.42
C THR A 46 -11.78 -4.05 2.72
N MET A 47 -10.46 -4.14 2.66
CA MET A 47 -9.58 -3.99 3.83
C MET A 47 -9.70 -2.61 4.47
N LEU A 48 -9.84 -1.56 3.67
CA LEU A 48 -10.06 -0.19 4.14
C LEU A 48 -11.49 0.07 4.64
N GLY A 49 -12.40 -0.90 4.47
CA GLY A 49 -13.82 -0.75 4.82
C GLY A 49 -14.60 0.17 3.90
N LEU A 50 -14.06 0.48 2.72
CA LEU A 50 -14.72 1.29 1.68
C LEU A 50 -15.71 0.47 0.87
N GLN A 51 -15.63 -0.85 0.94
CA GLN A 51 -16.53 -1.80 0.29
C GLN A 51 -16.78 -2.99 1.21
N GLN A 52 -18.00 -3.54 1.19
CA GLN A 52 -18.30 -4.78 1.90
C GLN A 52 -17.97 -5.98 1.00
N PRO A 53 -17.48 -7.09 1.54
CA PRO A 53 -17.35 -8.33 0.80
C PRO A 53 -18.74 -8.92 0.49
N LEU A 54 -18.83 -9.77 -0.53
CA LEU A 54 -20.06 -10.53 -0.82
C LEU A 54 -20.29 -11.62 0.23
N SER A 55 -19.22 -12.25 0.73
CA SER A 55 -19.27 -13.21 1.84
C SER A 55 -17.90 -13.29 2.53
N GLY A 56 -17.83 -13.97 3.67
CA GLY A 56 -16.62 -14.08 4.49
C GLY A 56 -16.36 -12.85 5.35
N THR A 57 -15.23 -12.83 6.02
CA THR A 57 -14.89 -11.76 6.97
C THR A 57 -13.44 -11.31 6.85
N ILE A 58 -13.19 -10.04 7.20
CA ILE A 58 -11.85 -9.52 7.51
C ILE A 58 -11.88 -9.04 8.95
N GLU A 59 -11.05 -9.68 9.78
CA GLU A 59 -10.91 -9.38 11.19
C GLU A 59 -9.60 -8.62 11.42
N PHE A 60 -9.64 -7.66 12.34
CA PHE A 60 -8.49 -6.90 12.80
C PHE A 60 -8.31 -7.18 14.29
N ASP A 61 -7.10 -7.60 14.69
CA ASP A 61 -6.78 -7.85 16.10
C ASP A 61 -7.00 -6.61 16.97
N GLU A 62 -7.21 -6.86 18.26
CA GLU A 62 -7.28 -5.80 19.29
C GLU A 62 -6.07 -4.87 19.18
N GLY A 63 -6.35 -3.57 18.98
CA GLY A 63 -5.33 -2.54 18.85
C GLY A 63 -4.99 -2.10 17.42
N LEU A 64 -5.60 -2.69 16.39
CA LEU A 64 -5.56 -2.14 15.02
C LEU A 64 -6.96 -1.73 14.57
N LYS A 65 -7.17 -0.43 14.36
CA LYS A 65 -8.41 0.08 13.80
C LYS A 65 -8.24 0.34 12.29
N LYS A 66 -9.31 0.21 11.51
CA LYS A 66 -9.27 0.48 10.04
C LYS A 66 -8.74 1.88 9.71
N ASN A 67 -9.03 2.88 10.52
CA ASN A 67 -8.54 4.26 10.36
C ASN A 67 -7.07 4.45 10.80
N GLU A 68 -6.41 3.41 11.29
CA GLU A 68 -4.97 3.39 11.60
C GLU A 68 -4.15 2.72 10.49
N ILE A 69 -4.76 2.37 9.37
CA ILE A 69 -4.06 1.91 8.17
C ILE A 69 -3.66 3.14 7.35
N GLY A 70 -2.38 3.31 7.11
CA GLY A 70 -1.87 4.34 6.21
C GLY A 70 -2.05 3.87 4.78
N TYR A 71 -2.77 4.64 3.97
CA TYR A 71 -3.05 4.27 2.59
C TYR A 71 -2.36 5.20 1.60
N LEU A 72 -1.60 4.61 0.68
CA LEU A 72 -1.07 5.26 -0.51
C LEU A 72 -1.82 4.70 -1.72
N PRO A 73 -2.75 5.48 -2.30
CA PRO A 73 -3.52 5.06 -3.47
C PRO A 73 -2.69 5.11 -4.74
N GLN A 74 -3.09 4.32 -5.74
CA GLN A 74 -2.61 4.48 -7.11
C GLN A 74 -2.90 5.91 -7.58
N GLN A 75 -1.88 6.59 -8.10
CA GLN A 75 -2.01 7.97 -8.54
C GLN A 75 -2.74 8.10 -9.87
N THR A 76 -3.75 8.95 -9.89
CA THR A 76 -4.42 9.40 -11.13
C THR A 76 -3.79 10.72 -11.64
N PRO A 77 -3.92 11.05 -12.95
CA PRO A 77 -3.45 12.33 -13.50
C PRO A 77 -4.01 13.55 -12.75
N VAL A 78 -5.28 13.52 -12.36
CA VAL A 78 -5.94 14.60 -11.61
C VAL A 78 -5.30 14.81 -10.23
N GLN A 79 -4.91 13.72 -9.55
CA GLN A 79 -4.24 13.81 -8.25
C GLN A 79 -2.83 14.38 -8.37
N ARG A 80 -2.14 14.14 -9.49
CA ARG A 80 -0.79 14.70 -9.75
C ARG A 80 -0.82 16.21 -9.91
N ASP A 81 -1.90 16.79 -10.40
CA ASP A 81 -2.06 18.25 -10.62
C ASP A 81 -2.66 18.99 -9.42
N PHE A 82 -2.60 18.42 -8.22
CA PHE A 82 -3.21 19.00 -7.03
C PHE A 82 -2.48 20.29 -6.57
N PRO A 83 -3.16 21.46 -6.48
CA PRO A 83 -2.54 22.76 -6.24
C PRO A 83 -2.35 23.08 -4.74
N ALA A 84 -1.71 22.17 -3.99
CA ALA A 84 -1.41 22.38 -2.59
C ALA A 84 0.11 22.25 -2.34
N SER A 85 0.61 22.85 -1.29
CA SER A 85 2.00 22.64 -0.88
C SER A 85 2.25 21.24 -0.36
N VAL A 86 3.48 20.74 -0.50
CA VAL A 86 3.91 19.45 0.06
C VAL A 86 3.52 19.33 1.53
N ARG A 87 3.70 20.40 2.31
CA ARG A 87 3.36 20.44 3.73
C ARG A 87 1.86 20.21 3.97
N GLU A 88 1.00 20.82 3.18
CA GLU A 88 -0.46 20.64 3.29
C GLU A 88 -0.88 19.24 2.93
N VAL A 89 -0.32 18.68 1.84
CA VAL A 89 -0.56 17.29 1.44
C VAL A 89 -0.16 16.32 2.56
N VAL A 90 1.04 16.47 3.14
CA VAL A 90 1.50 15.56 4.22
C VAL A 90 0.68 15.74 5.49
N LEU A 91 0.36 16.98 5.88
CA LEU A 91 -0.49 17.26 7.05
C LEU A 91 -1.89 16.65 6.94
N SER A 92 -2.44 16.57 5.73
CA SER A 92 -3.76 15.94 5.51
C SER A 92 -3.80 14.47 5.99
N GLY A 93 -2.66 13.78 6.05
CA GLY A 93 -2.56 12.43 6.64
C GLY A 93 -2.85 12.38 8.13
N CYS A 94 -2.79 13.52 8.84
CA CYS A 94 -3.14 13.61 10.26
C CYS A 94 -4.64 13.82 10.49
N GLN A 95 -5.47 13.94 9.45
CA GLN A 95 -6.88 14.34 9.57
C GLN A 95 -7.69 13.43 10.48
N ALA A 96 -7.48 12.12 10.42
CA ALA A 96 -8.15 11.16 11.31
C ALA A 96 -7.83 11.38 12.80
N ARG A 97 -6.71 12.04 13.12
CA ARG A 97 -6.28 12.36 14.49
C ARG A 97 -6.87 13.69 14.99
N CYS A 98 -7.24 14.59 14.07
CA CYS A 98 -7.80 15.91 14.43
C CYS A 98 -9.17 15.78 15.09
N GLY A 99 -9.98 14.76 14.76
CA GLY A 99 -11.36 14.67 15.18
C GLY A 99 -12.15 15.89 14.69
N LEU A 100 -12.84 16.60 15.63
CA LEU A 100 -13.62 17.80 15.33
C LEU A 100 -12.81 19.11 15.43
N ARG A 101 -11.50 19.05 15.65
CA ARG A 101 -10.66 20.25 15.76
C ARG A 101 -10.46 20.92 14.40
N PRO A 102 -10.59 22.25 14.28
CA PRO A 102 -10.43 22.95 13.01
C PRO A 102 -8.96 23.13 12.61
N PHE A 103 -8.00 22.93 13.54
CA PHE A 103 -6.57 23.14 13.30
C PHE A 103 -5.74 21.97 13.79
N TYR A 104 -4.64 21.68 13.08
CA TYR A 104 -3.63 20.69 13.47
C TYR A 104 -2.86 21.15 14.71
N SER A 105 -2.64 20.21 15.63
CA SER A 105 -1.85 20.45 16.84
C SER A 105 -0.34 20.60 16.54
N LYS A 106 0.44 21.01 17.55
CA LYS A 106 1.90 21.09 17.41
C LYS A 106 2.52 19.72 17.18
N GLU A 107 1.97 18.68 17.80
CA GLU A 107 2.40 17.28 17.68
C GLU A 107 2.16 16.75 16.26
N GLU A 108 1.02 17.02 15.66
CA GLU A 108 0.67 16.64 14.28
C GLU A 108 1.58 17.35 13.26
N LYS A 109 1.85 18.65 13.47
CA LYS A 109 2.77 19.43 12.63
C LYS A 109 4.21 18.86 12.73
N LYS A 110 4.65 18.47 13.95
CA LYS A 110 5.95 17.84 14.16
C LYS A 110 6.03 16.45 13.54
N LEU A 111 4.94 15.65 13.66
CA LEU A 111 4.84 14.34 13.02
C LEU A 111 4.97 14.46 11.49
N ALA A 112 4.22 15.38 10.87
CA ALA A 112 4.30 15.63 9.44
C ALA A 112 5.71 16.07 9.01
N GLN A 113 6.36 16.95 9.78
CA GLN A 113 7.73 17.39 9.52
C GLN A 113 8.73 16.23 9.61
N ASN A 114 8.62 15.38 10.62
CA ASN A 114 9.47 14.20 10.77
C ASN A 114 9.28 13.21 9.61
N ASN A 115 8.05 12.98 9.16
CA ASN A 115 7.78 12.09 8.04
C ASN A 115 8.26 12.69 6.70
N MET A 116 8.17 14.00 6.51
CA MET A 116 8.79 14.68 5.36
C MET A 116 10.32 14.52 5.36
N LEU A 117 10.96 14.65 6.53
CA LEU A 117 12.40 14.45 6.68
C LEU A 117 12.79 13.01 6.36
N ARG A 118 12.04 12.04 6.91
CA ARG A 118 12.24 10.61 6.71
C ARG A 118 12.16 10.21 5.23
N MET A 119 11.22 10.80 4.50
CA MET A 119 11.05 10.61 3.05
C MET A 119 11.91 11.53 2.19
N SER A 120 12.83 12.29 2.79
CA SER A 120 13.76 13.21 2.10
C SER A 120 13.07 14.30 1.28
N VAL A 121 11.85 14.74 1.68
CA VAL A 121 11.07 15.79 0.99
C VAL A 121 10.83 17.05 1.85
N LEU A 122 11.47 17.16 3.02
CA LEU A 122 11.28 18.30 3.90
C LEU A 122 11.74 19.64 3.25
N HIS A 123 12.79 19.61 2.44
CA HIS A 123 13.28 20.78 1.71
C HIS A 123 12.28 21.32 0.68
N LEU A 124 11.32 20.48 0.25
CA LEU A 124 10.24 20.82 -0.68
C LEU A 124 8.94 21.23 0.02
N ALA A 125 8.94 21.40 1.36
CA ALA A 125 7.73 21.59 2.14
C ALA A 125 6.82 22.74 1.67
N LYS A 126 7.40 23.80 1.06
CA LYS A 126 6.69 24.96 0.53
C LYS A 126 6.41 24.90 -0.98
N THR A 127 6.98 23.93 -1.68
CA THR A 127 6.80 23.73 -3.13
C THR A 127 5.40 23.22 -3.39
N CYS A 128 4.79 23.62 -4.51
CA CYS A 128 3.51 23.11 -4.94
C CYS A 128 3.66 21.65 -5.38
N TYR A 129 2.75 20.77 -4.94
CA TYR A 129 2.81 19.33 -5.19
C TYR A 129 2.87 18.98 -6.68
N ARG A 130 2.13 19.67 -7.54
CA ARG A 130 2.14 19.47 -8.99
C ARG A 130 3.49 19.79 -9.67
N GLU A 131 4.36 20.57 -9.03
CA GLU A 131 5.68 20.95 -9.57
C GLU A 131 6.75 19.89 -9.29
N LEU A 132 6.41 18.84 -8.54
CA LEU A 132 7.31 17.78 -8.15
C LEU A 132 7.46 16.72 -9.26
N SER A 133 8.64 16.09 -9.32
CA SER A 133 8.82 14.87 -10.10
C SER A 133 7.94 13.73 -9.58
N GLY A 134 7.65 12.71 -10.41
CA GLY A 134 6.84 11.56 -10.00
C GLY A 134 7.36 10.87 -8.75
N GLY A 135 8.68 10.64 -8.65
CA GLY A 135 9.30 10.05 -7.45
C GLY A 135 9.17 10.94 -6.21
N GLN A 136 9.29 12.26 -6.36
CA GLN A 136 9.06 13.19 -5.25
C GLN A 136 7.60 13.17 -4.80
N GLN A 137 6.64 13.14 -5.73
CA GLN A 137 5.22 13.03 -5.43
C GLN A 137 4.90 11.76 -4.65
N GLN A 138 5.46 10.61 -5.07
CA GLN A 138 5.27 9.34 -4.35
C GLN A 138 5.85 9.38 -2.94
N ARG A 139 7.04 9.96 -2.75
CA ARG A 139 7.63 10.16 -1.42
C ARG A 139 6.78 11.07 -0.53
N VAL A 140 6.14 12.09 -1.09
CA VAL A 140 5.19 12.96 -0.36
C VAL A 140 3.95 12.19 0.05
N LEU A 141 3.38 11.35 -0.82
CA LEU A 141 2.24 10.49 -0.47
C LEU A 141 2.59 9.43 0.57
N LEU A 142 3.80 8.86 0.51
CA LEU A 142 4.28 7.93 1.53
C LEU A 142 4.44 8.65 2.89
N ALA A 143 5.00 9.87 2.90
CA ALA A 143 5.08 10.70 4.12
C ALA A 143 3.67 11.02 4.68
N ARG A 144 2.70 11.29 3.80
CA ARG A 144 1.29 11.48 4.18
C ARG A 144 0.70 10.21 4.82
N ALA A 145 0.89 9.04 4.20
CA ALA A 145 0.41 7.75 4.73
C ALA A 145 0.99 7.46 6.12
N LEU A 146 2.29 7.75 6.34
CA LEU A 146 2.96 7.63 7.64
C LEU A 146 2.40 8.57 8.72
N CYS A 147 1.72 9.65 8.36
CA CYS A 147 1.02 10.51 9.32
C CYS A 147 -0.26 9.84 9.87
N ALA A 148 -0.90 8.98 9.10
CA ALA A 148 -2.09 8.25 9.53
C ALA A 148 -1.76 7.09 10.47
N THR A 149 -0.62 6.41 10.25
CA THR A 149 -0.30 5.15 10.93
C THR A 149 1.16 5.06 11.40
N ARG A 150 1.39 4.10 12.32
CA ARG A 150 2.71 3.55 12.65
C ARG A 150 2.71 2.03 12.66
N LYS A 151 1.63 1.40 12.18
CA LYS A 151 1.42 -0.04 12.30
C LYS A 151 1.37 -0.72 10.94
N VAL A 152 0.51 -0.23 10.03
CA VAL A 152 0.25 -0.87 8.75
C VAL A 152 0.23 0.17 7.64
N LEU A 153 1.00 -0.06 6.59
CA LEU A 153 0.96 0.69 5.34
C LEU A 153 0.37 -0.20 4.24
N LEU A 154 -0.64 0.31 3.57
CA LEU A 154 -1.23 -0.29 2.38
C LEU A 154 -0.88 0.58 1.18
N LEU A 155 -0.14 0.01 0.24
CA LEU A 155 0.48 0.70 -0.89
C LEU A 155 -0.07 0.10 -2.19
N ASP A 156 -0.78 0.92 -2.97
CA ASP A 156 -1.39 0.50 -4.23
C ASP A 156 -0.52 0.99 -5.40
N GLU A 157 0.28 0.10 -5.97
CA GLU A 157 1.22 0.36 -7.06
C GLU A 157 2.14 1.58 -6.80
N PRO A 158 2.91 1.59 -5.70
CA PRO A 158 3.65 2.79 -5.27
C PRO A 158 4.75 3.24 -6.22
N VAL A 159 5.16 2.40 -7.17
CA VAL A 159 6.23 2.67 -8.12
C VAL A 159 5.75 2.86 -9.56
N SER A 160 4.44 2.79 -9.80
CA SER A 160 3.86 2.90 -11.15
C SER A 160 4.23 4.22 -11.81
N GLY A 161 4.82 4.14 -13.02
CA GLY A 161 5.21 5.30 -13.83
C GLY A 161 6.42 6.08 -13.30
N LEU A 162 7.23 5.47 -12.44
CA LEU A 162 8.52 6.01 -12.02
C LEU A 162 9.65 5.53 -12.94
N ASP A 163 10.72 6.32 -13.04
CA ASP A 163 11.96 5.88 -13.65
C ASP A 163 12.66 4.80 -12.79
N PRO A 164 13.60 4.01 -13.36
CA PRO A 164 14.23 2.89 -12.65
C PRO A 164 14.94 3.30 -11.35
N LYS A 165 15.54 4.49 -11.31
CA LYS A 165 16.21 4.98 -10.11
C LYS A 165 15.21 5.34 -9.02
N ALA A 166 14.18 6.10 -9.37
CA ALA A 166 13.12 6.48 -8.41
C ALA A 166 12.38 5.23 -7.89
N THR A 167 12.21 4.20 -8.74
CA THR A 167 11.64 2.89 -8.38
C THR A 167 12.50 2.20 -7.31
N ALA A 168 13.80 2.07 -7.56
CA ALA A 168 14.73 1.45 -6.60
C ALA A 168 14.73 2.20 -5.26
N ASP A 169 14.87 3.53 -5.31
CA ASP A 169 14.85 4.39 -4.12
C ASP A 169 13.54 4.29 -3.32
N MET A 170 12.39 4.06 -3.99
CA MET A 170 11.10 3.89 -3.34
C MET A 170 11.01 2.53 -2.64
N TYR A 171 11.44 1.45 -3.29
CA TYR A 171 11.48 0.13 -2.65
C TYR A 171 12.40 0.11 -1.42
N GLU A 172 13.58 0.75 -1.50
CA GLU A 172 14.49 0.87 -0.35
C GLU A 172 13.85 1.64 0.80
N ALA A 173 13.12 2.72 0.50
CA ALA A 173 12.39 3.47 1.52
C ALA A 173 11.31 2.61 2.18
N ILE A 174 10.54 1.85 1.42
CA ILE A 174 9.49 0.95 1.93
C ILE A 174 10.11 -0.20 2.77
N ASP A 175 11.19 -0.80 2.31
CA ASP A 175 11.91 -1.85 3.03
C ASP A 175 12.47 -1.34 4.37
N SER A 176 13.02 -0.12 4.39
CA SER A 176 13.46 0.54 5.62
C SER A 176 12.31 0.71 6.63
N LEU A 177 11.10 1.03 6.16
CA LEU A 177 9.92 1.14 7.01
C LEU A 177 9.51 -0.23 7.58
N ASN A 178 9.58 -1.29 6.78
CA ASN A 178 9.28 -2.65 7.24
C ASN A 178 10.28 -3.12 8.30
N LYS A 179 11.57 -2.84 8.13
CA LYS A 179 12.64 -3.12 9.13
C LYS A 179 12.44 -2.39 10.46
N GLU A 180 11.61 -1.36 10.50
CA GLU A 180 11.18 -0.67 11.72
C GLU A 180 9.84 -1.19 12.28
N ASP A 181 9.50 -2.47 12.00
CA ASP A 181 8.28 -3.15 12.45
C ASP A 181 6.96 -2.58 11.89
N ILE A 182 6.99 -1.78 10.81
CA ILE A 182 5.77 -1.39 10.10
C ILE A 182 5.37 -2.53 9.16
N THR A 183 4.17 -3.04 9.30
CA THR A 183 3.62 -4.04 8.38
C THR A 183 3.33 -3.39 7.04
N ILE A 184 3.80 -4.01 5.96
CA ILE A 184 3.59 -3.53 4.59
C ILE A 184 2.63 -4.46 3.88
N ILE A 185 1.63 -3.88 3.23
CA ILE A 185 0.73 -4.57 2.29
C ILE A 185 0.85 -3.80 0.99
N MET A 186 1.42 -4.42 -0.04
CA MET A 186 1.70 -3.76 -1.30
C MET A 186 1.05 -4.49 -2.47
N ILE A 187 0.31 -3.78 -3.31
CA ILE A 187 -0.05 -4.27 -4.64
C ILE A 187 1.10 -3.93 -5.59
N SER A 188 1.59 -4.93 -6.32
CA SER A 188 2.62 -4.73 -7.34
C SER A 188 2.34 -5.59 -8.57
N HIS A 189 2.66 -5.03 -9.73
CA HIS A 189 2.78 -5.78 -10.98
C HIS A 189 4.23 -6.23 -11.23
N ASP A 190 5.19 -5.65 -10.51
CA ASP A 190 6.60 -6.02 -10.55
C ASP A 190 6.86 -7.22 -9.61
N ILE A 191 6.88 -8.41 -10.20
CA ILE A 191 7.08 -9.66 -9.47
C ILE A 191 8.51 -9.78 -8.98
N THR A 192 9.48 -9.30 -9.74
CA THR A 192 10.89 -9.35 -9.38
C THR A 192 11.14 -8.58 -8.07
N ALA A 193 10.56 -7.38 -7.98
CA ALA A 193 10.60 -6.60 -6.74
C ALA A 193 9.77 -7.23 -5.62
N ALA A 194 8.58 -7.78 -5.94
CA ALA A 194 7.75 -8.48 -4.96
C ALA A 194 8.52 -9.61 -4.28
N VAL A 195 9.15 -10.47 -5.07
CA VAL A 195 9.95 -11.60 -4.58
C VAL A 195 11.18 -11.15 -3.80
N LYS A 196 11.80 -10.02 -4.17
CA LYS A 196 12.99 -9.50 -3.48
C LYS A 196 12.68 -9.05 -2.05
N TYR A 197 11.58 -8.33 -1.83
CA TYR A 197 11.30 -7.63 -0.58
C TYR A 197 10.23 -8.32 0.28
N ALA A 198 9.26 -9.02 -0.32
CA ALA A 198 8.17 -9.63 0.41
C ALA A 198 8.61 -10.78 1.32
N THR A 199 7.92 -10.93 2.45
CA THR A 199 7.95 -12.13 3.29
C THR A 199 6.88 -13.13 2.84
N HIS A 200 5.71 -12.61 2.44
CA HIS A 200 4.56 -13.39 1.99
C HIS A 200 4.02 -12.85 0.66
N ILE A 201 3.45 -13.75 -0.13
CA ILE A 201 2.78 -13.45 -1.41
C ILE A 201 1.32 -13.87 -1.30
N LEU A 202 0.42 -12.98 -1.71
CA LEU A 202 -0.98 -13.30 -1.99
C LEU A 202 -1.20 -13.12 -3.50
N HIS A 203 -1.34 -14.24 -4.21
CA HIS A 203 -1.72 -14.20 -5.62
C HIS A 203 -3.24 -14.27 -5.75
N VAL A 204 -3.84 -13.26 -6.38
CA VAL A 204 -5.27 -13.16 -6.63
C VAL A 204 -5.52 -13.35 -8.12
N GLY A 205 -6.22 -14.42 -8.49
CA GLY A 205 -6.50 -14.80 -9.87
C GLY A 205 -7.50 -15.94 -9.95
N HIS A 206 -7.50 -16.69 -11.07
CA HIS A 206 -8.33 -17.90 -11.22
C HIS A 206 -8.06 -18.95 -10.13
N ARG A 207 -6.84 -19.04 -9.68
CA ARG A 207 -6.44 -19.78 -8.48
C ARG A 207 -5.88 -18.77 -7.49
N VAL A 208 -6.28 -18.89 -6.23
CA VAL A 208 -5.73 -18.09 -5.14
C VAL A 208 -4.57 -18.85 -4.51
N PHE A 209 -3.47 -18.14 -4.23
CA PHE A 209 -2.36 -18.65 -3.45
C PHE A 209 -2.04 -17.64 -2.32
N PHE A 210 -1.82 -18.15 -1.12
CA PHE A 210 -1.25 -17.39 -0.02
C PHE A 210 -0.19 -18.24 0.68
N GLY A 211 1.00 -17.68 0.85
CA GLY A 211 2.11 -18.37 1.53
C GLY A 211 3.35 -17.49 1.58
N THR A 212 4.45 -18.06 2.06
CA THR A 212 5.76 -17.42 2.02
C THR A 212 6.24 -17.25 0.58
N LYS A 213 7.16 -16.31 0.36
CA LYS A 213 7.75 -16.14 -0.97
C LYS A 213 8.45 -17.41 -1.49
N ASP A 214 9.07 -18.19 -0.58
CA ASP A 214 9.77 -19.42 -0.96
C ASP A 214 8.77 -20.51 -1.39
N GLU A 215 7.65 -20.62 -0.72
CA GLU A 215 6.54 -21.51 -1.14
C GLU A 215 5.99 -21.07 -2.49
N TYR A 216 5.79 -19.77 -2.72
CA TYR A 216 5.30 -19.22 -3.99
C TYR A 216 6.26 -19.53 -5.15
N LEU A 217 7.56 -19.33 -4.96
CA LEU A 217 8.57 -19.61 -5.98
C LEU A 217 8.68 -21.11 -6.34
N ASN A 218 8.31 -22.00 -5.43
CA ASN A 218 8.27 -23.43 -5.65
C ASN A 218 6.93 -23.92 -6.23
N ASP A 219 5.86 -23.14 -6.14
CA ASP A 219 4.56 -23.44 -6.74
C ASP A 219 4.59 -23.21 -8.27
N ASP A 220 3.86 -24.03 -9.02
CA ASP A 220 3.81 -23.95 -10.48
C ASP A 220 3.28 -22.60 -10.98
N MET A 221 2.33 -21.99 -10.22
CA MET A 221 1.82 -20.65 -10.51
C MET A 221 2.92 -19.59 -10.38
N GLY A 222 3.68 -19.62 -9.31
CA GLY A 222 4.79 -18.71 -9.09
C GLY A 222 5.85 -18.82 -10.18
N LYS A 223 6.21 -20.05 -10.57
CA LYS A 223 7.18 -20.31 -11.67
C LYS A 223 6.69 -19.76 -13.00
N LEU A 224 5.40 -19.92 -13.33
CA LEU A 224 4.84 -19.41 -14.58
C LEU A 224 4.80 -17.88 -14.57
N PHE A 225 4.42 -17.30 -13.44
CA PHE A 225 4.21 -15.85 -13.31
C PHE A 225 5.56 -15.10 -13.32
N VAL A 226 6.61 -15.65 -12.69
CA VAL A 226 7.96 -15.07 -12.73
C VAL A 226 8.55 -15.14 -14.14
N LYS A 227 8.41 -16.28 -14.85
CA LYS A 227 8.87 -16.41 -16.25
C LYS A 227 8.10 -15.49 -17.22
N GLY A 228 6.81 -15.28 -16.99
CA GLY A 228 6.00 -14.36 -17.80
C GLY A 228 6.37 -12.89 -17.62
N GLY A 229 6.84 -12.50 -16.42
CA GLY A 229 7.34 -11.15 -16.14
C GLY A 229 8.65 -10.81 -16.86
N GLU A 230 9.54 -11.80 -17.03
CA GLU A 230 10.81 -11.61 -17.77
C GLU A 230 10.64 -11.46 -19.29
N ALA A 231 9.45 -11.76 -19.84
CA ALA A 231 9.19 -11.71 -21.29
C ALA A 231 8.62 -10.34 -21.76
N HIS A 232 8.43 -9.38 -20.86
CA HIS A 232 7.86 -8.06 -21.15
C HIS A 232 8.79 -6.88 -20.83
N ASP A 233 10.07 -7.14 -20.52
CA ASP A 233 11.15 -6.14 -20.38
C ASP A 233 12.00 -6.00 -21.67
#